data_86de9fbff105a8d00d3dc0b7dd1c1b1b
#
_entry.id   86de9fbff105a8d00d3dc0b7dd1c1b1b
#
_cell.length_a   1.000
_cell.length_b   1.000
_cell.length_c   1.000
_cell.angle_alpha   90.00
_cell.angle_beta   90.00
_cell.angle_gamma   90.00
#
_symmetry.space_group_name_H-M   'P 1'
#
loop_
_entity.id
_entity.type
_entity.pdbx_description
1 polymer ?
#
loop_
_entity_poly.entity_id
_entity_poly.type
_entity_poly.pdbx_seq_one_letter_code
_entity_poly.pdbx_strand_id
1 'polypeptide(L)'
;MNKEKKIRYIRKAMDWLKLKRILMAVCMFLSLGFGMSSCTLETSDNGYFDGYWHLERVDTLATGGWCDYSKRRIFWGVQFKLLSCNDADVGPRGCYFRFDQTADSIIVHTPYKNNWHQDNGPDGGDIPIIVVNDELREYGINNLREPFFKEKYKSDKMILRSETLRLYFTKF
;
A
#
# COMPACT_ATOMS: atom_id res chain seq x y z
N MET A 1 74.58 -4.28 18.26
CA MET A 1 73.62 -3.68 17.31
C MET A 1 73.75 -2.17 17.43
N ASN A 2 74.19 -1.47 16.40
CA ASN A 2 74.50 -0.03 16.44
C ASN A 2 73.23 0.80 16.67
N LYS A 3 73.33 1.81 17.55
CA LYS A 3 72.21 2.68 18.01
C LYS A 3 71.41 3.28 16.85
N GLU A 4 72.04 3.61 15.74
CA GLU A 4 71.40 4.12 14.54
C GLU A 4 70.53 3.07 13.78
N LYS A 5 70.89 1.79 13.78
CA LYS A 5 70.11 0.72 13.21
C LYS A 5 68.83 0.50 14.00
N LYS A 6 68.87 0.63 15.35
CA LYS A 6 67.71 0.50 16.22
C LYS A 6 66.72 1.65 16.01
N ILE A 7 67.21 2.89 15.84
CA ILE A 7 66.34 4.06 15.57
C ILE A 7 65.63 3.94 14.21
N ARG A 8 66.34 3.52 13.16
CA ARG A 8 65.70 3.28 11.85
C ARG A 8 64.66 2.19 11.87
N TYR A 9 64.86 1.14 12.64
CA TYR A 9 63.89 0.05 12.79
C TYR A 9 62.62 0.52 13.50
N ILE A 10 62.76 1.28 14.56
CA ILE A 10 61.66 1.87 15.33
C ILE A 10 60.83 2.83 14.44
N ARG A 11 61.52 3.69 13.64
CA ARG A 11 60.85 4.63 12.76
C ARG A 11 60.04 3.90 11.68
N LYS A 12 60.60 2.88 11.02
CA LYS A 12 59.89 2.05 10.06
C LYS A 12 58.67 1.32 10.68
N ALA A 13 58.80 0.82 11.90
CA ALA A 13 57.69 0.17 12.61
C ALA A 13 56.57 1.15 12.93
N MET A 14 56.90 2.38 13.33
CA MET A 14 55.89 3.44 13.57
C MET A 14 55.19 3.89 12.31
N ASP A 15 55.92 4.03 11.19
CA ASP A 15 55.32 4.42 9.93
C ASP A 15 54.41 3.32 9.38
N TRP A 16 54.77 2.07 9.59
CA TRP A 16 53.92 0.92 9.21
C TRP A 16 52.64 0.84 10.06
N LEU A 17 52.73 1.16 11.36
CA LEU A 17 51.56 1.25 12.26
C LEU A 17 50.62 2.40 11.88
N LYS A 18 51.18 3.55 11.47
CA LYS A 18 50.36 4.68 10.96
C LYS A 18 49.65 4.31 9.68
N LEU A 19 50.36 3.65 8.75
CA LEU A 19 49.78 3.20 7.47
C LEU A 19 48.65 2.21 7.69
N LYS A 20 48.78 1.23 8.63
CA LYS A 20 47.71 0.30 8.99
C LYS A 20 46.48 1.01 9.56
N ARG A 21 46.67 2.01 10.43
CA ARG A 21 45.55 2.79 11.01
C ARG A 21 44.81 3.58 9.93
N ILE A 22 45.55 4.18 8.97
CA ILE A 22 44.93 4.89 7.85
C ILE A 22 44.19 3.92 6.94
N LEU A 23 44.74 2.76 6.65
CA LEU A 23 44.09 1.73 5.83
C LEU A 23 42.81 1.20 6.49
N MET A 24 42.85 0.93 7.78
CA MET A 24 41.66 0.54 8.54
C MET A 24 40.58 1.63 8.55
N ALA A 25 40.95 2.88 8.74
CA ALA A 25 40.01 4.00 8.67
C ALA A 25 39.38 4.14 7.30
N VAL A 26 40.14 4.01 6.23
CA VAL A 26 39.64 4.04 4.83
C VAL A 26 38.70 2.86 4.55
N CYS A 27 39.01 1.64 5.01
CA CYS A 27 38.16 0.48 4.88
C CYS A 27 36.84 0.67 5.67
N MET A 28 36.91 1.28 6.85
CA MET A 28 35.75 1.56 7.68
C MET A 28 34.82 2.61 7.04
N PHE A 29 35.39 3.64 6.41
CA PHE A 29 34.64 4.64 5.64
C PHE A 29 34.02 4.05 4.35
N LEU A 30 34.73 3.18 3.66
CA LEU A 30 34.22 2.49 2.46
C LEU A 30 33.06 1.53 2.82
N SER A 31 33.15 0.82 3.94
CA SER A 31 32.07 -0.08 4.38
C SER A 31 30.80 0.67 4.82
N LEU A 32 30.92 1.88 5.40
CA LEU A 32 29.77 2.74 5.69
C LEU A 32 29.12 3.32 4.41
N GLY A 33 29.90 3.56 3.36
CA GLY A 33 29.39 4.09 2.08
C GLY A 33 28.57 3.09 1.27
N PHE A 34 28.84 1.78 1.40
CA PHE A 34 28.08 0.73 0.70
C PHE A 34 26.77 0.29 1.40
N GLY A 35 26.55 0.72 2.65
CA GLY A 35 25.34 0.40 3.39
C GLY A 35 24.12 1.27 3.08
N MET A 36 24.27 2.31 2.25
CA MET A 36 23.19 3.21 1.83
C MET A 36 22.66 2.85 0.42
N SER A 37 22.66 1.56 0.10
CA SER A 37 21.81 1.06 -0.97
C SER A 37 20.37 1.23 -0.50
N SER A 38 19.83 2.42 -0.72
CA SER A 38 18.43 2.75 -0.54
C SER A 38 17.61 1.71 -1.30
N CYS A 39 16.98 0.78 -0.59
CA CYS A 39 15.77 0.17 -1.12
C CYS A 39 14.89 1.35 -1.52
N THR A 40 14.68 1.56 -2.81
CA THR A 40 13.62 2.43 -3.29
C THR A 40 12.34 1.83 -2.74
N LEU A 41 11.82 2.41 -1.63
CA LEU A 41 10.49 2.09 -1.18
C LEU A 41 9.58 2.41 -2.36
N GLU A 42 8.97 1.37 -2.94
CA GLU A 42 7.91 1.58 -3.91
C GLU A 42 6.78 2.30 -3.17
N THR A 43 6.59 3.58 -3.50
CA THR A 43 5.50 4.38 -2.97
C THR A 43 4.32 4.25 -3.92
N SER A 44 3.14 4.07 -3.35
CA SER A 44 1.90 4.14 -4.12
C SER A 44 1.70 5.57 -4.64
N ASP A 45 1.30 5.71 -5.89
CA ASP A 45 1.12 6.99 -6.59
C ASP A 45 -0.35 7.31 -6.89
N ASN A 46 -1.29 6.76 -6.11
CA ASN A 46 -2.73 6.99 -6.31
C ASN A 46 -3.22 8.32 -5.70
N GLY A 47 -2.32 9.16 -5.20
CA GLY A 47 -2.65 10.45 -4.60
C GLY A 47 -3.51 10.30 -3.35
N TYR A 48 -4.60 11.07 -3.27
CA TYR A 48 -5.48 11.02 -2.10
C TYR A 48 -6.22 9.68 -1.94
N PHE A 49 -6.31 8.85 -2.97
CA PHE A 49 -7.01 7.56 -2.91
C PHE A 49 -6.29 6.55 -2.01
N ASP A 50 -4.97 6.63 -1.93
CA ASP A 50 -4.20 5.75 -1.04
C ASP A 50 -4.63 5.88 0.42
N GLY A 51 -4.65 4.77 1.12
CA GLY A 51 -4.95 4.67 2.55
C GLY A 51 -6.26 3.94 2.85
N TYR A 52 -6.82 4.19 4.02
CA TYR A 52 -7.95 3.46 4.56
C TYR A 52 -9.15 4.39 4.67
N TRP A 53 -10.26 4.04 4.01
CA TRP A 53 -11.44 4.87 3.86
C TRP A 53 -12.65 4.20 4.50
N HIS A 54 -13.24 4.83 5.50
CA HIS A 54 -14.47 4.39 6.13
C HIS A 54 -15.67 4.82 5.27
N LEU A 55 -16.52 3.86 4.87
CA LEU A 55 -17.78 4.12 4.18
C LEU A 55 -18.83 4.54 5.21
N GLU A 56 -19.26 5.80 5.17
CA GLU A 56 -20.18 6.37 6.15
C GLU A 56 -21.63 6.42 5.68
N ARG A 57 -21.84 6.56 4.38
CA ARG A 57 -23.18 6.71 3.81
C ARG A 57 -23.24 6.25 2.37
N VAL A 58 -24.36 5.68 1.99
CA VAL A 58 -24.70 5.27 0.63
C VAL A 58 -26.06 5.87 0.25
N ASP A 59 -26.10 6.68 -0.81
CA ASP A 59 -27.34 7.16 -1.41
C ASP A 59 -27.66 6.33 -2.65
N THR A 60 -28.94 5.95 -2.81
CA THR A 60 -29.47 5.32 -4.03
C THR A 60 -30.05 6.37 -4.96
N LEU A 61 -29.43 6.59 -6.10
CA LEU A 61 -29.77 7.71 -7.00
C LEU A 61 -31.17 7.59 -7.61
N ALA A 62 -31.61 6.39 -7.95
CA ALA A 62 -32.90 6.16 -8.58
C ALA A 62 -34.09 6.47 -7.68
N THR A 63 -33.98 6.24 -6.36
CA THR A 63 -35.07 6.40 -5.41
C THR A 63 -34.93 7.60 -4.50
N GLY A 64 -33.73 8.18 -4.45
CA GLY A 64 -33.36 9.19 -3.46
C GLY A 64 -33.23 8.65 -2.02
N GLY A 65 -33.31 7.33 -1.85
CA GLY A 65 -33.11 6.68 -0.56
C GLY A 65 -31.63 6.73 -0.13
N TRP A 66 -31.39 6.57 1.15
CA TRP A 66 -30.03 6.53 1.69
C TRP A 66 -29.92 5.57 2.88
N CYS A 67 -28.71 5.05 3.11
CA CYS A 67 -28.36 4.23 4.25
C CYS A 67 -27.22 4.86 5.03
N ASP A 68 -27.37 4.91 6.36
CA ASP A 68 -26.32 5.37 7.28
C ASP A 68 -25.42 4.19 7.66
N TYR A 69 -24.16 4.27 7.25
CA TYR A 69 -23.12 3.29 7.56
C TYR A 69 -22.09 3.82 8.57
N SER A 70 -22.30 5.02 9.12
CA SER A 70 -21.36 5.66 10.04
C SER A 70 -21.05 4.84 11.30
N LYS A 71 -21.93 3.92 11.68
CA LYS A 71 -21.75 3.00 12.80
C LYS A 71 -21.25 1.60 12.41
N ARG A 72 -21.23 1.29 11.11
CA ARG A 72 -20.67 0.05 10.58
C ARG A 72 -19.20 0.24 10.27
N ARG A 73 -18.41 -0.81 10.41
CA ARG A 73 -16.98 -0.76 10.13
C ARG A 73 -16.65 -1.28 8.74
N ILE A 74 -17.26 -0.65 7.71
CA ILE A 74 -17.01 -0.98 6.31
C ILE A 74 -15.91 -0.07 5.78
N PHE A 75 -14.85 -0.68 5.27
CA PHE A 75 -13.66 0.03 4.82
C PHE A 75 -13.26 -0.35 3.40
N TRP A 76 -12.73 0.64 2.69
CA TRP A 76 -11.96 0.50 1.47
C TRP A 76 -10.49 0.84 1.78
N GLY A 77 -9.62 -0.17 1.69
CA GLY A 77 -8.18 -0.02 1.84
C GLY A 77 -7.51 0.02 0.49
N VAL A 78 -6.76 1.07 0.19
CA VAL A 78 -6.11 1.28 -1.11
C VAL A 78 -4.61 1.33 -0.93
N GLN A 79 -3.91 0.44 -1.65
CA GLN A 79 -2.46 0.41 -1.69
C GLN A 79 -1.98 -0.10 -3.06
N PHE A 80 -1.04 0.59 -3.69
CA PHE A 80 -0.59 0.31 -5.05
C PHE A 80 -1.77 0.27 -6.04
N LYS A 81 -1.98 -0.84 -6.73
CA LYS A 81 -3.13 -1.05 -7.63
C LYS A 81 -4.13 -2.08 -7.08
N LEU A 82 -4.18 -2.17 -5.76
CA LEU A 82 -5.09 -3.05 -5.04
C LEU A 82 -6.06 -2.22 -4.19
N LEU A 83 -7.35 -2.51 -4.32
CA LEU A 83 -8.41 -2.08 -3.43
C LEU A 83 -8.88 -3.28 -2.63
N SER A 84 -8.85 -3.18 -1.31
CA SER A 84 -9.45 -4.16 -0.39
C SER A 84 -10.72 -3.58 0.22
N CYS A 85 -11.81 -4.31 0.16
CA CYS A 85 -13.07 -3.96 0.84
C CYS A 85 -13.36 -4.98 1.92
N ASN A 86 -13.65 -4.52 3.13
CA ASN A 86 -13.99 -5.40 4.24
C ASN A 86 -15.02 -4.77 5.17
N ASP A 87 -15.83 -5.62 5.79
CA ASP A 87 -16.68 -5.28 6.92
C ASP A 87 -16.06 -5.90 8.19
N ALA A 88 -15.46 -5.05 9.03
CA ALA A 88 -14.80 -5.50 10.25
C ALA A 88 -15.79 -5.98 11.33
N ASP A 89 -17.08 -5.74 11.17
CA ASP A 89 -18.12 -6.29 12.06
C ASP A 89 -18.48 -7.73 11.72
N VAL A 90 -18.26 -8.14 10.44
CA VAL A 90 -18.50 -9.50 9.97
C VAL A 90 -17.26 -10.38 10.11
N GLY A 91 -16.09 -9.81 9.89
CA GLY A 91 -14.82 -10.54 10.03
C GLY A 91 -13.69 -10.00 9.16
N PRO A 92 -12.51 -10.63 9.25
CA PRO A 92 -11.31 -10.14 8.55
C PRO A 92 -11.32 -10.47 7.04
N ARG A 93 -12.25 -11.27 6.56
CA ARG A 93 -12.38 -11.62 5.15
C ARG A 93 -13.21 -10.57 4.45
N GLY A 94 -12.77 -10.19 3.27
CA GLY A 94 -13.48 -9.26 2.41
C GLY A 94 -13.17 -9.58 0.96
N CYS A 95 -13.26 -8.59 0.11
CA CYS A 95 -12.99 -8.70 -1.31
C CYS A 95 -11.80 -7.85 -1.71
N TYR A 96 -11.07 -8.29 -2.70
CA TYR A 96 -10.02 -7.53 -3.37
C TYR A 96 -10.46 -7.17 -4.78
N PHE A 97 -9.98 -6.01 -5.24
CA PHE A 97 -10.24 -5.51 -6.58
C PHE A 97 -8.97 -4.93 -7.18
N ARG A 98 -8.90 -4.92 -8.50
CA ARG A 98 -8.02 -4.02 -9.23
C ARG A 98 -8.79 -2.73 -9.53
N PHE A 99 -8.06 -1.67 -9.80
CA PHE A 99 -8.67 -0.42 -10.22
C PHE A 99 -7.77 0.34 -11.19
N ASP A 100 -8.44 1.10 -12.06
CA ASP A 100 -7.83 2.13 -12.88
C ASP A 100 -8.23 3.50 -12.34
N GLN A 101 -7.35 4.48 -12.42
CA GLN A 101 -7.63 5.84 -12.00
C GLN A 101 -7.35 6.82 -13.12
N THR A 102 -8.31 7.72 -13.36
CA THR A 102 -8.17 8.89 -14.24
C THR A 102 -8.22 10.18 -13.41
N ALA A 103 -8.16 11.34 -14.06
CA ALA A 103 -8.28 12.62 -13.37
C ALA A 103 -9.59 12.75 -12.58
N ASP A 104 -10.70 12.27 -13.12
CA ASP A 104 -12.06 12.46 -12.63
C ASP A 104 -12.79 11.17 -12.23
N SER A 105 -12.18 10.00 -12.41
CA SER A 105 -12.83 8.71 -12.17
C SER A 105 -11.90 7.70 -11.50
N ILE A 106 -12.51 6.72 -10.82
CA ILE A 106 -11.91 5.48 -10.34
C ILE A 106 -12.75 4.35 -10.91
N ILE A 107 -12.14 3.41 -11.61
CA ILE A 107 -12.83 2.27 -12.20
C ILE A 107 -12.42 1.02 -11.42
N VAL A 108 -13.30 0.52 -10.58
CA VAL A 108 -13.07 -0.71 -9.81
C VAL A 108 -13.45 -1.91 -10.67
N HIS A 109 -12.60 -2.94 -10.71
CA HIS A 109 -12.82 -4.13 -11.54
C HIS A 109 -12.10 -5.36 -10.98
N THR A 110 -12.35 -6.51 -11.62
CA THR A 110 -11.69 -7.78 -11.33
C THR A 110 -11.78 -8.14 -9.83
N PRO A 111 -13.01 -8.37 -9.31
CA PRO A 111 -13.21 -8.71 -7.91
C PRO A 111 -12.75 -10.13 -7.60
N TYR A 112 -12.14 -10.28 -6.41
CA TYR A 112 -11.75 -11.55 -5.81
C TYR A 112 -12.25 -11.62 -4.38
N LYS A 113 -12.72 -12.79 -3.96
CA LYS A 113 -12.95 -13.08 -2.55
C LYS A 113 -11.61 -13.42 -1.89
N ASN A 114 -11.34 -12.80 -0.75
CA ASN A 114 -10.16 -13.10 0.05
C ASN A 114 -10.20 -14.56 0.55
N ASN A 115 -9.25 -15.36 0.11
CA ASN A 115 -9.04 -16.74 0.57
C ASN A 115 -7.67 -16.89 1.27
N TRP A 116 -7.20 -15.84 1.96
CA TRP A 116 -5.95 -15.81 2.71
C TRP A 116 -4.70 -16.07 1.84
N HIS A 117 -4.78 -15.85 0.53
CA HIS A 117 -3.71 -16.16 -0.43
C HIS A 117 -3.18 -17.60 -0.29
N GLN A 118 -4.04 -18.51 0.19
CA GLN A 118 -3.65 -19.90 0.40
C GLN A 118 -3.39 -20.58 -0.94
N ASP A 119 -2.21 -21.17 -1.06
CA ASP A 119 -1.87 -22.03 -2.20
C ASP A 119 -2.44 -23.42 -1.95
N ASN A 120 -3.60 -23.70 -2.51
CA ASN A 120 -4.26 -25.00 -2.45
C ASN A 120 -4.09 -25.77 -3.79
N GLY A 121 -2.95 -25.63 -4.45
CA GLY A 121 -2.69 -26.21 -5.76
C GLY A 121 -3.34 -25.39 -6.90
N PRO A 122 -3.87 -26.05 -7.96
CA PRO A 122 -4.43 -25.36 -9.13
C PRO A 122 -5.58 -24.41 -8.80
N ASP A 123 -6.30 -24.66 -7.70
CA ASP A 123 -7.45 -23.89 -7.23
C ASP A 123 -7.06 -22.95 -6.05
N GLY A 124 -5.78 -22.78 -5.81
CA GLY A 124 -5.26 -21.95 -4.72
C GLY A 124 -5.40 -20.45 -4.94
N GLY A 125 -5.21 -19.69 -3.88
CA GLY A 125 -5.26 -18.23 -3.90
C GLY A 125 -6.66 -17.65 -3.71
N ASP A 126 -6.78 -16.36 -4.00
CA ASP A 126 -8.05 -15.64 -3.90
C ASP A 126 -9.02 -16.07 -5.01
N ILE A 127 -10.30 -16.17 -4.67
CA ILE A 127 -11.32 -16.77 -5.53
C ILE A 127 -11.94 -15.66 -6.43
N PRO A 128 -11.87 -15.77 -7.76
CA PRO A 128 -12.50 -14.82 -8.66
C PRO A 128 -14.02 -14.75 -8.45
N ILE A 129 -14.57 -13.54 -8.35
CA ILE A 129 -16.01 -13.29 -8.31
C ILE A 129 -16.47 -12.94 -9.73
N ILE A 130 -17.29 -13.80 -10.32
CA ILE A 130 -17.77 -13.68 -11.71
C ILE A 130 -19.22 -13.20 -11.80
N VAL A 131 -19.92 -13.08 -10.67
CA VAL A 131 -21.29 -12.56 -10.57
C VAL A 131 -21.37 -11.66 -9.34
N VAL A 132 -22.01 -10.50 -9.48
CA VAL A 132 -22.25 -9.58 -8.35
C VAL A 132 -23.12 -10.25 -7.30
N ASN A 133 -22.63 -10.27 -6.07
CA ASN A 133 -23.30 -10.85 -4.91
C ASN A 133 -23.64 -9.77 -3.86
N ASP A 134 -24.28 -10.15 -2.79
CA ASP A 134 -24.68 -9.21 -1.74
C ASP A 134 -23.48 -8.62 -1.00
N GLU A 135 -22.38 -9.37 -0.87
CA GLU A 135 -21.14 -8.87 -0.27
C GLU A 135 -20.55 -7.67 -1.06
N LEU A 136 -20.53 -7.74 -2.39
CA LEU A 136 -20.10 -6.60 -3.21
C LEU A 136 -21.03 -5.40 -3.07
N ARG A 137 -22.34 -5.64 -3.00
CA ARG A 137 -23.35 -4.57 -2.81
C ARG A 137 -23.19 -3.87 -1.47
N GLU A 138 -22.87 -4.60 -0.41
CA GLU A 138 -22.55 -4.03 0.91
C GLU A 138 -21.40 -3.03 0.86
N TYR A 139 -20.42 -3.27 -0.02
CA TYR A 139 -19.31 -2.35 -0.24
C TYR A 139 -19.64 -1.20 -1.20
N GLY A 140 -20.88 -1.12 -1.70
CA GLY A 140 -21.33 -0.12 -2.67
C GLY A 140 -20.93 -0.43 -4.11
N ILE A 141 -20.67 -1.71 -4.45
CA ILE A 141 -20.24 -2.15 -5.78
C ILE A 141 -21.32 -2.99 -6.42
N ASN A 142 -21.96 -2.48 -7.46
CA ASN A 142 -23.11 -3.10 -8.14
C ASN A 142 -22.75 -3.78 -9.47
N ASN A 143 -21.53 -3.59 -9.97
CA ASN A 143 -21.06 -4.19 -11.20
C ASN A 143 -19.66 -4.80 -11.04
N LEU A 144 -19.32 -5.84 -11.79
CA LEU A 144 -17.97 -6.43 -11.80
C LEU A 144 -16.90 -5.46 -12.34
N ARG A 145 -17.34 -4.46 -13.09
CA ARG A 145 -16.57 -3.29 -13.51
C ARG A 145 -17.42 -2.06 -13.25
N GLU A 146 -17.12 -1.33 -12.18
CA GLU A 146 -17.90 -0.19 -11.69
C GLU A 146 -17.09 1.11 -11.83
N PRO A 147 -17.49 2.04 -12.69
CA PRO A 147 -16.91 3.37 -12.77
C PRO A 147 -17.51 4.27 -11.69
N PHE A 148 -16.65 4.95 -10.96
CA PHE A 148 -17.00 5.95 -9.95
C PHE A 148 -16.43 7.30 -10.34
N PHE A 149 -17.28 8.32 -10.49
CA PHE A 149 -16.88 9.71 -10.66
C PHE A 149 -16.50 10.33 -9.32
N LYS A 150 -15.42 11.10 -9.29
CA LYS A 150 -14.92 11.81 -8.11
C LYS A 150 -15.71 13.13 -7.95
N GLU A 151 -16.84 13.13 -7.23
CA GLU A 151 -17.58 14.36 -6.93
C GLU A 151 -16.88 15.23 -5.88
N LYS A 152 -16.23 14.57 -4.90
CA LYS A 152 -15.32 15.19 -3.93
C LYS A 152 -14.13 14.27 -3.73
N TYR A 153 -12.94 14.83 -3.79
CA TYR A 153 -11.72 14.05 -3.68
C TYR A 153 -10.65 14.88 -2.97
N LYS A 154 -10.53 14.67 -1.66
CA LYS A 154 -9.61 15.37 -0.77
C LYS A 154 -8.86 14.39 0.13
N SER A 155 -7.87 14.88 0.86
CA SER A 155 -7.03 14.05 1.74
C SER A 155 -7.79 13.35 2.86
N ASP A 156 -8.92 13.90 3.29
CA ASP A 156 -9.71 13.43 4.44
C ASP A 156 -11.12 12.97 4.10
N LYS A 157 -11.66 13.40 2.95
CA LYS A 157 -13.05 13.11 2.54
C LYS A 157 -13.15 12.83 1.06
N MET A 158 -13.90 11.78 0.73
CA MET A 158 -14.16 11.38 -0.65
C MET A 158 -15.65 11.13 -0.87
N ILE A 159 -16.17 11.61 -1.99
CA ILE A 159 -17.52 11.29 -2.47
C ILE A 159 -17.35 10.73 -3.87
N LEU A 160 -17.77 9.49 -4.04
CA LEU A 160 -17.74 8.76 -5.30
C LEU A 160 -19.16 8.51 -5.79
N ARG A 161 -19.41 8.74 -7.08
CA ARG A 161 -20.72 8.50 -7.69
C ARG A 161 -20.60 7.49 -8.84
N SER A 162 -21.33 6.39 -8.72
CA SER A 162 -21.55 5.47 -9.84
C SER A 162 -22.84 5.84 -10.60
N GLU A 163 -23.28 4.98 -11.49
CA GLU A 163 -24.57 5.14 -12.19
C GLU A 163 -25.76 5.05 -11.22
N THR A 164 -25.66 4.22 -10.18
CA THR A 164 -26.77 3.89 -9.30
C THR A 164 -26.62 4.42 -7.87
N LEU A 165 -25.39 4.65 -7.42
CA LEU A 165 -25.07 5.00 -6.04
C LEU A 165 -24.20 6.24 -5.93
N ARG A 166 -24.28 6.89 -4.77
CA ARG A 166 -23.32 7.88 -4.29
C ARG A 166 -22.78 7.43 -2.94
N LEU A 167 -21.48 7.26 -2.85
CA LEU A 167 -20.74 6.74 -1.68
C LEU A 167 -20.00 7.87 -0.99
N TYR A 168 -20.12 7.94 0.33
CA TYR A 168 -19.46 8.95 1.15
C TYR A 168 -18.43 8.29 2.06
N PHE A 169 -17.21 8.77 1.98
CA PHE A 169 -16.10 8.24 2.76
C PHE A 169 -15.40 9.31 3.57
N THR A 170 -14.93 8.91 4.73
CA THR A 170 -13.97 9.66 5.55
C THR A 170 -12.70 8.82 5.69
N LYS A 171 -11.53 9.46 5.61
CA LYS A 171 -10.25 8.79 5.79
C LYS A 171 -10.08 8.39 7.25
N PHE A 172 -9.68 7.14 7.47
CA PHE A 172 -9.45 6.57 8.79
C PHE A 172 -8.02 6.81 9.26
#